data_ab5503a78ba8c5e959e4697dd8afa203
#
_entry.id   ab5503a78ba8c5e959e4697dd8afa203
#
_cell.length_a   1.000
_cell.length_b   1.000
_cell.length_c   1.000
_cell.angle_alpha   90.00
_cell.angle_beta   90.00
_cell.angle_gamma   90.00
#
_symmetry.space_group_name_H-M   'P 1'
#
loop_
_entity.id
_entity.type
_entity.pdbx_description
1 polymer ?
#
loop_
_entity_poly.entity_id
_entity_poly.type
_entity_poly.pdbx_seq_one_letter_code
_entity_poly.pdbx_strand_id
1 'polypeptide(L)'
;IFLYAGRVSVKKNLEAFLSLDLPGSTWVVRDGPALRGLERKFPRARFFGMKHGAELAWYFAQADAFVFPSRTDTFGLVMLEAMACGTPVAAYPVTGPLDVVNPGVSGVLHADLATAALAALDLSRERVREHALASSWERATSQFVEHLHPSDA
;
A
#
# COMPACT_ATOMS: atom_id res chain seq x y z
N ILE A 1 -7.54 -11.66 3.07
CA ILE A 1 -7.63 -10.79 1.87
C ILE A 1 -6.32 -10.04 1.71
N PHE A 2 -5.63 -10.28 0.59
CA PHE A 2 -4.47 -9.50 0.17
C PHE A 2 -4.90 -8.48 -0.88
N LEU A 3 -4.70 -7.20 -0.61
CA LEU A 3 -5.22 -6.10 -1.41
C LEU A 3 -4.11 -5.34 -2.13
N TYR A 4 -4.32 -5.03 -3.38
CA TYR A 4 -3.64 -3.97 -4.10
C TYR A 4 -4.64 -2.85 -4.44
N ALA A 5 -4.25 -1.60 -4.21
CA ALA A 5 -5.00 -0.43 -4.64
C ALA A 5 -4.06 0.59 -5.28
N GLY A 6 -4.23 0.84 -6.54
CA GLY A 6 -3.37 1.75 -7.29
C GLY A 6 -3.59 1.62 -8.80
N ARG A 7 -2.99 2.51 -9.58
CA ARG A 7 -3.10 2.46 -11.03
C ARG A 7 -2.62 1.10 -11.58
N VAL A 8 -3.47 0.43 -12.34
CA VAL A 8 -3.17 -0.86 -12.95
C VAL A 8 -2.35 -0.64 -14.22
N SER A 9 -1.03 -0.67 -14.08
CA SER A 9 -0.08 -0.47 -15.18
C SER A 9 1.14 -1.38 -15.02
N VAL A 10 1.85 -1.61 -16.12
CA VAL A 10 3.08 -2.45 -16.13
C VAL A 10 4.13 -1.93 -15.14
N LYS A 11 4.28 -0.59 -15.02
CA LYS A 11 5.24 0.04 -14.11
C LYS A 11 4.98 -0.27 -12.63
N LYS A 12 3.74 -0.59 -12.27
CA LYS A 12 3.37 -0.92 -10.89
C LYS A 12 3.67 -2.37 -10.50
N ASN A 13 4.20 -3.17 -11.43
CA ASN A 13 4.66 -4.54 -11.18
C ASN A 13 3.59 -5.46 -10.57
N LEU A 14 2.32 -5.24 -10.94
CA LEU A 14 1.18 -5.95 -10.35
C LEU A 14 1.24 -7.46 -10.62
N GLU A 15 1.84 -7.90 -11.73
CA GLU A 15 2.03 -9.32 -12.01
C GLU A 15 2.85 -10.04 -10.93
N ALA A 16 3.84 -9.36 -10.34
CA ALA A 16 4.61 -9.95 -9.24
C ALA A 16 3.72 -10.29 -8.03
N PHE A 17 2.74 -9.45 -7.72
CA PHE A 17 1.76 -9.73 -6.66
C PHE A 17 0.77 -10.82 -7.08
N LEU A 18 0.20 -10.73 -8.28
CA LEU A 18 -0.83 -11.66 -8.74
C LEU A 18 -0.30 -13.09 -8.98
N SER A 19 1.01 -13.23 -9.18
CA SER A 19 1.67 -14.54 -9.34
C SER A 19 2.02 -15.22 -8.02
N LEU A 20 1.82 -14.56 -6.88
CA LEU A 20 2.11 -15.14 -5.57
C LEU A 20 1.08 -16.21 -5.21
N ASP A 21 1.56 -17.31 -4.65
CA ASP A 21 0.71 -18.34 -4.04
C ASP A 21 0.44 -17.96 -2.58
N LEU A 22 -0.60 -17.14 -2.37
CA LEU A 22 -0.98 -16.66 -1.05
C LEU A 22 -2.25 -17.36 -0.55
N PRO A 23 -2.36 -17.67 0.74
CA PRO A 23 -3.55 -18.27 1.31
C PRO A 23 -4.69 -17.23 1.40
N GLY A 24 -5.74 -17.42 0.63
CA GLY A 24 -6.91 -16.53 0.68
C GLY A 24 -7.20 -15.80 -0.63
N SER A 25 -7.87 -14.67 -0.51
CA SER A 25 -8.34 -13.92 -1.67
C SER A 25 -7.40 -12.79 -2.06
N THR A 26 -7.12 -12.67 -3.35
CA THR A 26 -6.36 -11.57 -3.94
C THR A 26 -7.31 -10.55 -4.56
N TRP A 27 -7.26 -9.32 -4.08
CA TRP A 27 -8.13 -8.23 -4.49
C TRP A 27 -7.34 -7.10 -5.15
N VAL A 28 -7.87 -6.58 -6.24
CA VAL A 28 -7.32 -5.44 -6.98
C VAL A 28 -8.38 -4.35 -7.10
N VAL A 29 -8.07 -3.18 -6.57
CA VAL A 29 -8.92 -1.99 -6.62
C VAL A 29 -8.23 -0.90 -7.43
N ARG A 30 -9.00 -0.17 -8.20
CA ARG A 30 -8.67 0.84 -9.20
C ARG A 30 -8.56 0.26 -10.61
N ASP A 31 -8.28 1.16 -11.58
CA ASP A 31 -8.31 0.87 -13.01
C ASP A 31 -6.98 1.26 -13.68
N GLY A 32 -6.81 0.83 -14.90
CA GLY A 32 -5.65 1.19 -15.69
C GLY A 32 -5.51 0.38 -16.97
N PRO A 33 -4.56 0.76 -17.85
CA PRO A 33 -4.45 0.19 -19.19
C PRO A 33 -4.13 -1.32 -19.21
N ALA A 34 -3.53 -1.85 -18.15
CA ALA A 34 -3.19 -3.28 -18.07
C ALA A 34 -4.32 -4.16 -17.51
N LEU A 35 -5.43 -3.58 -17.02
CA LEU A 35 -6.49 -4.29 -16.30
C LEU A 35 -7.02 -5.51 -17.05
N ARG A 36 -7.51 -5.32 -18.29
CA ARG A 36 -8.11 -6.40 -19.10
C ARG A 36 -7.15 -7.57 -19.38
N GLY A 37 -5.86 -7.27 -19.53
CA GLY A 37 -4.83 -8.29 -19.70
C GLY A 37 -4.62 -9.12 -18.43
N LEU A 38 -4.57 -8.45 -17.29
CA LEU A 38 -4.39 -9.08 -15.98
C LEU A 38 -5.61 -9.90 -15.56
N GLU A 39 -6.83 -9.43 -15.79
CA GLU A 39 -8.06 -10.20 -15.53
C GLU A 39 -8.07 -11.54 -16.25
N ARG A 40 -7.65 -11.55 -17.52
CA ARG A 40 -7.56 -12.79 -18.31
C ARG A 40 -6.44 -13.71 -17.84
N LYS A 41 -5.29 -13.14 -17.45
CA LYS A 41 -4.11 -13.89 -17.01
C LYS A 41 -4.27 -14.46 -15.60
N PHE A 42 -4.99 -13.75 -14.71
CA PHE A 42 -5.16 -14.11 -13.31
C PHE A 42 -6.63 -14.22 -12.89
N PRO A 43 -7.35 -15.24 -13.38
CA PRO A 43 -8.81 -15.36 -13.17
C PRO A 43 -9.21 -15.66 -11.72
N ARG A 44 -8.26 -16.01 -10.85
CA ARG A 44 -8.50 -16.20 -9.41
C ARG A 44 -8.51 -14.88 -8.64
N ALA A 45 -7.89 -13.83 -9.15
CA ALA A 45 -7.90 -12.52 -8.55
C ALA A 45 -9.25 -11.82 -8.78
N ARG A 46 -9.68 -11.02 -7.81
CA ARG A 46 -10.91 -10.23 -7.90
C ARG A 46 -10.58 -8.79 -8.20
N PHE A 47 -11.14 -8.28 -9.28
CA PHE A 47 -10.94 -6.90 -9.74
C PHE A 47 -12.23 -6.11 -9.53
N PHE A 48 -12.14 -4.99 -8.81
CA PHE A 48 -13.31 -4.21 -8.38
C PHE A 48 -13.44 -2.86 -9.09
N GLY A 49 -12.52 -2.55 -10.00
CA GLY A 49 -12.53 -1.29 -10.74
C GLY A 49 -12.17 -0.08 -9.86
N MET A 50 -12.51 1.11 -10.35
CA MET A 50 -12.19 2.36 -9.69
C MET A 50 -13.05 2.59 -8.45
N LYS A 51 -12.39 2.87 -7.31
CA LYS A 51 -13.01 3.21 -6.02
C LYS A 51 -12.36 4.45 -5.45
N HIS A 52 -13.14 5.26 -4.71
CA HIS A 52 -12.72 6.52 -4.13
C HIS A 52 -13.29 6.73 -2.73
N GLY A 53 -12.66 7.60 -1.96
CA GLY A 53 -13.17 8.07 -0.67
C GLY A 53 -13.53 6.94 0.30
N ALA A 54 -14.72 7.00 0.89
CA ALA A 54 -15.19 6.04 1.87
C ALA A 54 -15.29 4.61 1.32
N GLU A 55 -15.63 4.45 0.03
CA GLU A 55 -15.68 3.14 -0.61
C GLU A 55 -14.29 2.50 -0.69
N LEU A 56 -13.28 3.26 -1.09
CA LEU A 56 -11.88 2.79 -1.10
C LEU A 56 -11.39 2.46 0.31
N ALA A 57 -11.71 3.30 1.29
CA ALA A 57 -11.37 3.06 2.70
C ALA A 57 -12.00 1.75 3.23
N TRP A 58 -13.21 1.42 2.78
CA TRP A 58 -13.84 0.15 3.13
C TRP A 58 -13.02 -1.04 2.63
N TYR A 59 -12.52 -1.01 1.37
CA TYR A 59 -11.66 -2.09 0.85
C TYR A 59 -10.36 -2.23 1.67
N PHE A 60 -9.74 -1.12 2.04
CA PHE A 60 -8.57 -1.18 2.94
C PHE A 60 -8.92 -1.83 4.28
N ALA A 61 -10.02 -1.42 4.90
CA ALA A 61 -10.43 -1.95 6.19
C ALA A 61 -10.76 -3.45 6.17
N GLN A 62 -11.24 -3.99 5.04
CA GLN A 62 -11.51 -5.41 4.86
C GLN A 62 -10.25 -6.25 4.60
N ALA A 63 -9.18 -5.65 4.13
CA ALA A 63 -7.96 -6.36 3.81
C ALA A 63 -7.14 -6.73 5.06
N ASP A 64 -6.51 -7.89 5.03
CA ASP A 64 -5.59 -8.35 6.08
C ASP A 64 -4.17 -7.82 5.84
N ALA A 65 -3.79 -7.64 4.59
CA ALA A 65 -2.55 -6.99 4.20
C ALA A 65 -2.72 -6.21 2.89
N PHE A 66 -2.08 -5.05 2.82
CA PHE A 66 -1.96 -4.25 1.60
C PHE A 66 -0.62 -4.56 0.93
N VAL A 67 -0.65 -5.15 -0.26
CA VAL A 67 0.56 -5.53 -0.99
C VAL A 67 0.92 -4.44 -1.99
N PHE A 68 2.12 -3.89 -1.85
CA PHE A 68 2.66 -2.83 -2.69
C PHE A 68 3.84 -3.34 -3.52
N PRO A 69 3.60 -3.87 -4.73
CA PRO A 69 4.62 -4.55 -5.53
C PRO A 69 5.51 -3.60 -6.35
N SER A 70 5.24 -2.31 -6.32
CA SER A 70 6.02 -1.32 -7.07
C SER A 70 7.46 -1.22 -6.58
N ARG A 71 8.40 -1.07 -7.53
CA ARG A 71 9.83 -0.87 -7.25
C ARG A 71 10.31 0.54 -7.57
N THR A 72 9.45 1.37 -8.17
CA THR A 72 9.82 2.68 -8.75
C THR A 72 8.95 3.84 -8.28
N ASP A 73 8.07 3.63 -7.30
CA ASP A 73 7.25 4.70 -6.74
C ASP A 73 8.05 5.59 -5.79
N THR A 74 7.88 6.89 -5.95
CA THR A 74 8.60 7.88 -5.18
C THR A 74 7.97 8.20 -3.82
N PHE A 75 6.65 8.06 -3.64
CA PHE A 75 6.01 8.49 -2.39
C PHE A 75 4.95 7.57 -1.79
N GLY A 76 4.21 6.82 -2.57
CA GLY A 76 3.28 5.81 -2.08
C GLY A 76 2.22 6.27 -1.06
N LEU A 77 1.54 7.41 -1.30
CA LEU A 77 0.43 7.89 -0.44
C LEU A 77 -0.61 6.81 -0.14
N VAL A 78 -0.82 5.90 -1.07
CA VAL A 78 -1.74 4.77 -0.93
C VAL A 78 -1.35 3.83 0.23
N MET A 79 -0.06 3.75 0.58
CA MET A 79 0.39 2.99 1.75
C MET A 79 -0.07 3.66 3.05
N LEU A 80 -0.01 5.00 3.13
CA LEU A 80 -0.53 5.75 4.27
C LEU A 80 -2.05 5.61 4.39
N GLU A 81 -2.78 5.62 3.28
CA GLU A 81 -4.23 5.39 3.25
C GLU A 81 -4.58 3.99 3.79
N ALA A 82 -3.85 2.95 3.37
CA ALA A 82 -4.03 1.59 3.87
C ALA A 82 -3.75 1.50 5.38
N MET A 83 -2.61 2.04 5.82
CA MET A 83 -2.21 2.02 7.23
C MET A 83 -3.16 2.84 8.11
N ALA A 84 -3.71 3.95 7.63
CA ALA A 84 -4.72 4.72 8.35
C ALA A 84 -6.03 3.93 8.58
N CYS A 85 -6.32 2.95 7.72
CA CYS A 85 -7.40 1.99 7.90
C CYS A 85 -7.00 0.78 8.78
N GLY A 86 -5.79 0.77 9.33
CA GLY A 86 -5.26 -0.32 10.14
C GLY A 86 -4.77 -1.51 9.32
N THR A 87 -4.52 -1.35 8.03
CA THR A 87 -4.09 -2.43 7.15
C THR A 87 -2.58 -2.39 6.96
N PRO A 88 -1.84 -3.43 7.42
CA PRO A 88 -0.39 -3.46 7.34
C PRO A 88 0.08 -3.56 5.89
N VAL A 89 1.22 -2.94 5.60
CA VAL A 89 1.82 -2.90 4.27
C VAL A 89 2.84 -4.03 4.11
N ALA A 90 2.80 -4.70 2.96
CA ALA A 90 3.84 -5.62 2.50
C ALA A 90 4.46 -5.06 1.21
N ALA A 91 5.77 -4.81 1.21
CA ALA A 91 6.43 -4.17 0.08
C ALA A 91 7.89 -4.61 -0.07
N TYR A 92 8.50 -4.26 -1.21
CA TYR A 92 9.93 -4.35 -1.38
C TYR A 92 10.67 -3.25 -0.60
N PRO A 93 11.92 -3.50 -0.12
CA PRO A 93 12.73 -2.51 0.57
C PRO A 93 13.36 -1.52 -0.43
N VAL A 94 12.55 -0.69 -1.04
CA VAL A 94 12.93 0.32 -2.02
C VAL A 94 12.47 1.70 -1.58
N THR A 95 12.97 2.75 -2.23
CA THR A 95 12.53 4.14 -2.01
C THR A 95 11.01 4.24 -2.11
N GLY A 96 10.40 5.02 -1.26
CA GLY A 96 8.96 5.09 -1.06
C GLY A 96 8.55 4.22 0.13
N PRO A 97 8.50 2.89 0.03
CA PRO A 97 8.25 2.03 1.19
C PRO A 97 9.23 2.25 2.37
N LEU A 98 10.52 2.42 2.09
CA LEU A 98 11.52 2.71 3.14
C LEU A 98 11.26 4.02 3.90
N ASP A 99 10.63 5.00 3.24
CA ASP A 99 10.36 6.32 3.83
C ASP A 99 9.04 6.36 4.61
N VAL A 100 8.13 5.41 4.35
CA VAL A 100 6.74 5.46 4.81
C VAL A 100 6.43 4.35 5.81
N VAL A 101 6.99 3.16 5.60
CA VAL A 101 6.72 1.98 6.42
C VAL A 101 7.71 1.89 7.57
N ASN A 102 7.19 1.70 8.78
CA ASN A 102 8.00 1.33 9.94
C ASN A 102 8.01 -0.22 10.04
N PRO A 103 9.14 -0.87 9.67
CA PRO A 103 9.22 -2.33 9.64
C PRO A 103 8.90 -2.97 10.99
N GLY A 104 8.04 -3.99 10.99
CA GLY A 104 7.60 -4.69 12.19
C GLY A 104 6.53 -3.94 13.02
N VAL A 105 6.16 -2.73 12.63
CA VAL A 105 5.09 -1.94 13.26
C VAL A 105 3.94 -1.69 12.29
N SER A 106 4.20 -1.06 11.15
CA SER A 106 3.17 -0.71 10.18
C SER A 106 3.22 -1.53 8.89
N GLY A 107 4.26 -2.32 8.72
CA GLY A 107 4.39 -3.21 7.57
C GLY A 107 5.65 -4.05 7.64
N VAL A 108 5.85 -4.84 6.59
CA VAL A 108 7.01 -5.69 6.39
C VAL A 108 7.64 -5.37 5.03
N LEU A 109 8.93 -5.08 5.05
CA LEU A 109 9.73 -4.84 3.85
C LEU A 109 10.65 -6.05 3.63
N HIS A 110 10.52 -6.71 2.50
CA HIS A 110 11.34 -7.88 2.19
C HIS A 110 11.57 -8.02 0.68
N ALA A 111 12.73 -8.57 0.29
CA ALA A 111 13.07 -8.81 -1.11
C ALA A 111 12.15 -9.86 -1.76
N ASP A 112 11.65 -10.82 -0.98
CA ASP A 112 10.58 -11.73 -1.37
C ASP A 112 9.23 -11.19 -0.90
N LEU A 113 8.37 -10.83 -1.85
CA LEU A 113 7.08 -10.20 -1.60
C LEU A 113 6.08 -11.16 -0.92
N ALA A 114 6.17 -12.45 -1.17
CA ALA A 114 5.33 -13.45 -0.49
C ALA A 114 5.66 -13.50 1.00
N THR A 115 6.95 -13.52 1.35
CA THR A 115 7.41 -13.45 2.74
C THR A 115 6.91 -12.17 3.42
N ALA A 116 7.01 -11.03 2.76
CA ALA A 116 6.50 -9.77 3.30
C ALA A 116 4.97 -9.83 3.53
N ALA A 117 4.22 -10.35 2.57
CA ALA A 117 2.76 -10.43 2.65
C ALA A 117 2.28 -11.34 3.79
N LEU A 118 2.91 -12.49 3.97
CA LEU A 118 2.57 -13.43 5.04
C LEU A 118 2.95 -12.88 6.42
N ALA A 119 4.14 -12.31 6.57
CA ALA A 119 4.58 -11.73 7.84
C ALA A 119 3.76 -10.50 8.26
N ALA A 120 3.22 -9.76 7.30
CA ALA A 120 2.34 -8.61 7.58
C ALA A 120 1.04 -9.01 8.30
N LEU A 121 0.57 -10.25 8.14
CA LEU A 121 -0.63 -10.76 8.82
C LEU A 121 -0.52 -10.80 10.35
N ASP A 122 0.71 -10.87 10.88
CA ASP A 122 0.97 -10.95 12.33
C ASP A 122 1.02 -9.58 13.00
N LEU A 123 0.94 -8.49 12.24
CA LEU A 123 1.03 -7.13 12.78
C LEU A 123 -0.29 -6.66 13.40
N SER A 124 -0.19 -5.91 14.51
CA SER A 124 -1.35 -5.29 15.16
C SER A 124 -1.92 -4.16 14.29
N ARG A 125 -3.18 -4.29 13.86
CA ARG A 125 -3.90 -3.28 13.08
C ARG A 125 -4.02 -1.94 13.80
N GLU A 126 -4.13 -1.96 15.13
CA GLU A 126 -4.18 -0.76 15.97
C GLU A 126 -2.85 0.00 15.89
N ARG A 127 -1.71 -0.69 16.08
CA ARG A 127 -0.38 -0.08 15.99
C ARG A 127 -0.06 0.41 14.57
N VAL A 128 -0.54 -0.30 13.55
CA VAL A 128 -0.43 0.14 12.14
C VAL A 128 -1.11 1.49 11.95
N ARG A 129 -2.34 1.62 12.45
CA ARG A 129 -3.12 2.86 12.37
C ARG A 129 -2.50 3.99 13.17
N GLU A 130 -2.06 3.73 14.38
CA GLU A 130 -1.37 4.72 15.22
C GLU A 130 -0.13 5.30 14.53
N HIS A 131 0.69 4.44 13.91
CA HIS A 131 1.85 4.87 13.14
C HIS A 131 1.46 5.79 11.97
N ALA A 132 0.44 5.44 11.21
CA ALA A 132 -0.02 6.26 10.08
C ALA A 132 -0.51 7.64 10.53
N LEU A 133 -1.27 7.71 11.62
CA LEU A 133 -1.79 8.96 12.17
C LEU A 133 -0.66 9.86 12.69
N ALA A 134 0.31 9.30 13.41
CA ALA A 134 1.49 10.04 13.90
C ALA A 134 2.33 10.57 12.72
N SER A 135 2.60 9.75 11.72
CA SER A 135 3.40 10.13 10.54
C SER A 135 2.74 11.23 9.70
N SER A 136 1.41 11.29 9.65
CA SER A 136 0.68 12.33 8.92
C SER A 136 0.84 13.71 9.57
N TRP A 137 0.88 13.78 10.90
CA TRP A 137 1.09 15.02 11.65
C TRP A 137 2.52 15.52 11.55
N GLU A 138 3.51 14.66 11.71
CA GLU A 138 4.94 15.01 11.57
C GLU A 138 5.24 15.57 10.19
N ARG A 139 4.72 14.96 9.12
CA ARG A 139 4.92 15.43 7.74
C ARG A 139 4.21 16.75 7.46
N ALA A 140 2.97 16.92 7.91
CA ALA A 140 2.25 18.18 7.76
C ALA A 140 2.98 19.31 8.49
N THR A 141 3.51 19.05 9.68
CA THR A 141 4.27 20.02 10.45
C THR A 141 5.62 20.33 9.82
N SER A 142 6.37 19.33 9.36
CA SER A 142 7.67 19.52 8.69
C SER A 142 7.53 20.30 7.37
N GLN A 143 6.55 19.96 6.53
CA GLN A 143 6.27 20.71 5.31
C GLN A 143 5.84 22.16 5.59
N PHE A 144 5.07 22.37 6.66
CA PHE A 144 4.67 23.71 7.06
C PHE A 144 5.87 24.52 7.54
N VAL A 145 6.75 23.93 8.36
CA VAL A 145 7.97 24.59 8.87
C VAL A 145 8.98 24.86 7.73
N GLU A 146 9.14 23.94 6.78
CA GLU A 146 10.01 24.15 5.62
C GLU A 146 9.54 25.27 4.70
N HIS A 147 8.23 25.55 4.68
CA HIS A 147 7.65 26.66 3.90
C HIS A 147 7.58 28.00 4.66
N LEU A 148 7.88 27.99 5.96
CA LEU A 148 8.08 29.18 6.76
C LEU A 148 9.53 29.69 6.58
N HIS A 149 9.86 30.20 5.40
CA HIS A 149 11.05 31.05 5.27
C HIS A 149 10.77 32.37 5.98
N PRO A 150 11.68 32.83 6.86
CA PRO A 150 11.61 34.20 7.32
C PRO A 150 11.71 35.09 6.07
N SER A 151 10.70 35.89 5.82
CA SER A 151 10.86 36.97 4.86
C SER A 151 11.89 37.92 5.45
N ASP A 152 13.07 37.96 4.86
CA ASP A 152 14.05 39.00 5.16
C ASP A 152 13.38 40.35 4.89
N ALA A 153 13.15 41.07 5.96
CA ALA A 153 12.68 42.45 5.92
C ALA A 153 13.86 43.39 5.65
#